data_e88444540910fbedb3101f681228f06b
#
_entry.id   e88444540910fbedb3101f681228f06b
#
_cell.length_a   1.000
_cell.length_b   1.000
_cell.length_c   1.000
_cell.angle_alpha   90.00
_cell.angle_beta   90.00
_cell.angle_gamma   90.00
#
_symmetry.space_group_name_H-M   'P 1'
#
loop_
_entity.id
_entity.type
_entity.pdbx_description
1 polymer ?
#
loop_
_entity_poly.entity_id
_entity_poly.type
_entity_poly.pdbx_seq_one_letter_code
_entity_poly.pdbx_strand_id
1 'polypeptide(L)'
;MQQLCKGNVAVVKGALLAGCRAFYGYPITPASEIAEAAALFLPQVGATFLQAESEVAAINMVYGAAAAGVRVMTASSGPGLSLMQEGISYIAGAELPCVIVDVMRGGPGLGNIAPEQSDYFAMVKGGGHGNYRNIVLAPASVQEMSELTTLAFDLADKYRNPVIVLADGFVGQMMEKLDLTYREATPPEKLWAVKGTPETRKNLISSIFLEPDELEEHQRQMEAKYARARNEETRYEEYRTDDADVLLVGYGIVSRVLRSVVEEARRKGLRVGLFRPITLWPFPSNALSQAATRAGKVLVVELSNGQMVEDVRLAVNGKVSVEFYGRTGGNVPSVEEICAELTARAALTV
;
A
#
# COMPACT_ATOMS: atom_id res chain seq x y z
N MET A 1 -17.50 14.10 -11.01
CA MET A 1 -18.64 14.31 -10.06
C MET A 1 -18.07 14.42 -8.66
N GLN A 2 -18.37 15.50 -7.96
CA GLN A 2 -17.88 15.76 -6.61
C GLN A 2 -18.88 15.27 -5.57
N GLN A 3 -18.41 14.53 -4.56
CA GLN A 3 -19.24 14.03 -3.47
C GLN A 3 -18.42 13.89 -2.19
N LEU A 4 -19.08 14.00 -1.03
CA LEU A 4 -18.47 13.66 0.26
C LEU A 4 -18.43 12.14 0.39
N CYS A 5 -17.27 11.56 0.72
CA CYS A 5 -17.06 10.12 0.70
C CYS A 5 -16.12 9.68 1.81
N LYS A 6 -16.35 8.51 2.40
CA LYS A 6 -15.37 7.84 3.27
C LYS A 6 -14.23 7.24 2.45
N GLY A 7 -13.03 7.16 3.02
CA GLY A 7 -11.87 6.55 2.39
C GLY A 7 -12.13 5.10 1.94
N ASN A 8 -12.71 4.28 2.81
CA ASN A 8 -13.07 2.89 2.50
C ASN A 8 -14.04 2.78 1.30
N VAL A 9 -15.01 3.67 1.21
CA VAL A 9 -15.96 3.70 0.08
C VAL A 9 -15.26 4.18 -1.20
N ALA A 10 -14.32 5.11 -1.08
CA ALA A 10 -13.54 5.62 -2.22
C ALA A 10 -12.68 4.53 -2.88
N VAL A 11 -12.19 3.55 -2.12
CA VAL A 11 -11.52 2.35 -2.65
C VAL A 11 -12.40 1.63 -3.66
N VAL A 12 -13.64 1.33 -3.30
CA VAL A 12 -14.56 0.60 -4.19
C VAL A 12 -14.90 1.42 -5.43
N LYS A 13 -15.06 2.73 -5.27
CA LYS A 13 -15.30 3.63 -6.41
C LYS A 13 -14.10 3.66 -7.37
N GLY A 14 -12.86 3.69 -6.84
CA GLY A 14 -11.64 3.55 -7.63
C GLY A 14 -11.54 2.21 -8.34
N ALA A 15 -11.90 1.13 -7.66
CA ALA A 15 -11.95 -0.21 -8.23
C ALA A 15 -12.94 -0.32 -9.40
N LEU A 16 -14.13 0.29 -9.25
CA LEU A 16 -15.13 0.34 -10.34
C LEU A 16 -14.60 1.13 -11.55
N LEU A 17 -13.95 2.27 -11.32
CA LEU A 17 -13.32 3.05 -12.40
C LEU A 17 -12.21 2.26 -13.09
N ALA A 18 -11.53 1.37 -12.36
CA ALA A 18 -10.54 0.45 -12.90
C ALA A 18 -11.15 -0.76 -13.62
N GLY A 19 -12.47 -0.92 -13.64
CA GLY A 19 -13.13 -2.08 -14.24
C GLY A 19 -12.98 -3.36 -13.41
N CYS A 20 -12.93 -3.27 -12.09
CA CYS A 20 -13.02 -4.40 -11.18
C CYS A 20 -14.32 -5.17 -11.42
N ARG A 21 -14.23 -6.51 -11.49
CA ARG A 21 -15.37 -7.40 -11.78
C ARG A 21 -15.66 -8.41 -10.68
N ALA A 22 -14.78 -8.51 -9.67
CA ALA A 22 -15.04 -9.40 -8.54
C ALA A 22 -14.41 -8.86 -7.25
N PHE A 23 -15.15 -9.02 -6.16
CA PHE A 23 -14.68 -8.82 -4.79
C PHE A 23 -15.00 -10.08 -3.99
N TYR A 24 -14.01 -10.64 -3.34
CA TYR A 24 -14.16 -11.71 -2.36
C TYR A 24 -13.51 -11.29 -1.06
N GLY A 25 -14.23 -11.36 0.05
CA GLY A 25 -13.69 -10.92 1.32
C GLY A 25 -14.45 -11.45 2.52
N TYR A 26 -13.82 -11.34 3.69
CA TYR A 26 -14.43 -11.57 4.98
C TYR A 26 -14.42 -10.27 5.78
N PRO A 27 -15.53 -9.86 6.41
CA PRO A 27 -15.62 -8.55 7.05
C PRO A 27 -14.73 -8.48 8.29
N ILE A 28 -13.92 -7.43 8.35
CA ILE A 28 -13.05 -7.12 9.50
C ILE A 28 -12.91 -5.60 9.65
N THR A 29 -13.07 -5.09 10.90
CA THR A 29 -12.89 -3.67 11.22
C THR A 29 -11.39 -3.32 11.25
N PRO A 30 -10.95 -2.17 10.65
CA PRO A 30 -11.76 -1.08 10.11
C PRO A 30 -11.99 -1.12 8.59
N ALA A 31 -11.82 -2.27 7.92
CA ALA A 31 -12.02 -2.44 6.48
C ALA A 31 -13.47 -2.81 6.09
N SER A 32 -14.39 -3.01 7.04
CA SER A 32 -15.75 -3.55 6.79
C SER A 32 -16.54 -2.74 5.76
N GLU A 33 -16.43 -1.41 5.76
CA GLU A 33 -17.16 -0.58 4.80
C GLU A 33 -16.71 -0.77 3.34
N ILE A 34 -15.51 -1.34 3.11
CA ILE A 34 -15.09 -1.74 1.75
C ILE A 34 -15.97 -2.89 1.27
N ALA A 35 -16.17 -3.92 2.11
CA ALA A 35 -17.05 -5.03 1.77
C ALA A 35 -18.52 -4.59 1.61
N GLU A 36 -19.02 -3.72 2.49
CA GLU A 36 -20.36 -3.13 2.41
C GLU A 36 -20.56 -2.34 1.12
N ALA A 37 -19.61 -1.48 0.76
CA ALA A 37 -19.66 -0.71 -0.48
C ALA A 37 -19.54 -1.61 -1.72
N ALA A 38 -18.71 -2.65 -1.67
CA ALA A 38 -18.57 -3.63 -2.74
C ALA A 38 -19.89 -4.42 -2.94
N ALA A 39 -20.54 -4.85 -1.84
CA ALA A 39 -21.84 -5.51 -1.89
C ALA A 39 -22.92 -4.62 -2.51
N LEU A 40 -22.85 -3.31 -2.27
CA LEU A 40 -23.81 -2.35 -2.80
C LEU A 40 -23.58 -2.05 -4.30
N PHE A 41 -22.32 -1.78 -4.68
CA PHE A 41 -22.04 -1.18 -6.00
C PHE A 41 -21.67 -2.20 -7.08
N LEU A 42 -20.95 -3.29 -6.75
CA LEU A 42 -20.53 -4.26 -7.78
C LEU A 42 -21.69 -4.92 -8.52
N PRO A 43 -22.77 -5.39 -7.84
CA PRO A 43 -23.91 -5.96 -8.56
C PRO A 43 -24.60 -5.00 -9.53
N GLN A 44 -24.56 -3.68 -9.26
CA GLN A 44 -25.16 -2.66 -10.11
C GLN A 44 -24.50 -2.54 -11.49
N VAL A 45 -23.23 -2.99 -11.59
CA VAL A 45 -22.49 -3.01 -12.86
C VAL A 45 -22.28 -4.43 -13.41
N GLY A 46 -23.04 -5.41 -12.91
CA GLY A 46 -22.91 -6.81 -13.31
C GLY A 46 -21.60 -7.48 -12.87
N ALA A 47 -20.96 -6.95 -11.82
CA ALA A 47 -19.79 -7.55 -11.22
C ALA A 47 -20.17 -8.40 -9.99
N THR A 48 -19.28 -9.29 -9.57
CA THR A 48 -19.52 -10.26 -8.51
C THR A 48 -19.07 -9.71 -7.15
N PHE A 49 -19.93 -9.80 -6.15
CA PHE A 49 -19.57 -9.70 -4.74
C PHE A 49 -19.89 -11.04 -4.06
N LEU A 50 -18.95 -11.53 -3.25
CA LEU A 50 -19.20 -12.69 -2.39
C LEU A 50 -18.45 -12.54 -1.07
N GLN A 51 -19.20 -12.68 0.02
CA GLN A 51 -18.63 -12.79 1.36
C GLN A 51 -18.21 -14.25 1.60
N ALA A 52 -16.92 -14.48 1.75
CA ALA A 52 -16.36 -15.78 2.07
C ALA A 52 -16.58 -16.11 3.57
N GLU A 53 -16.42 -17.37 3.93
CA GLU A 53 -16.49 -17.82 5.33
C GLU A 53 -15.22 -17.55 6.14
N SER A 54 -14.12 -17.18 5.46
CA SER A 54 -12.84 -16.81 6.08
C SER A 54 -11.94 -16.05 5.10
N GLU A 55 -10.92 -15.41 5.63
CA GLU A 55 -9.89 -14.73 4.81
C GLU A 55 -9.09 -15.74 3.95
N VAL A 56 -8.86 -16.96 4.46
CA VAL A 56 -8.21 -18.03 3.71
C VAL A 56 -9.05 -18.41 2.47
N ALA A 57 -10.36 -18.55 2.63
CA ALA A 57 -11.25 -18.80 1.52
C ALA A 57 -11.29 -17.63 0.54
N ALA A 58 -11.37 -16.39 1.05
CA ALA A 58 -11.40 -15.18 0.24
C ALA A 58 -10.18 -15.08 -0.69
N ILE A 59 -8.96 -15.27 -0.16
CA ILE A 59 -7.74 -15.14 -0.98
C ILE A 59 -7.63 -16.26 -2.03
N ASN A 60 -8.15 -17.48 -1.73
CA ASN A 60 -8.19 -18.56 -2.71
C ASN A 60 -9.23 -18.29 -3.83
N MET A 61 -10.36 -17.65 -3.50
CA MET A 61 -11.32 -17.17 -4.50
C MET A 61 -10.70 -16.08 -5.39
N VAL A 62 -9.91 -15.16 -4.81
CA VAL A 62 -9.13 -14.16 -5.55
C VAL A 62 -8.15 -14.84 -6.50
N TYR A 63 -7.42 -15.86 -6.04
CA TYR A 63 -6.53 -16.65 -6.90
C TYR A 63 -7.28 -17.22 -8.11
N GLY A 64 -8.41 -17.89 -7.87
CA GLY A 64 -9.21 -18.50 -8.96
C GLY A 64 -9.73 -17.46 -9.96
N ALA A 65 -10.27 -16.34 -9.49
CA ALA A 65 -10.76 -15.28 -10.37
C ALA A 65 -9.63 -14.60 -11.16
N ALA A 66 -8.49 -14.34 -10.52
CA ALA A 66 -7.31 -13.80 -11.19
C ALA A 66 -6.79 -14.76 -12.27
N ALA A 67 -6.74 -16.07 -11.97
CA ALA A 67 -6.35 -17.11 -12.94
C ALA A 67 -7.30 -17.16 -14.16
N ALA A 68 -8.60 -16.89 -13.95
CA ALA A 68 -9.58 -16.75 -15.04
C ALA A 68 -9.44 -15.42 -15.81
N GLY A 69 -8.52 -14.54 -15.44
CA GLY A 69 -8.28 -13.26 -16.11
C GLY A 69 -9.13 -12.10 -15.63
N VAL A 70 -9.91 -12.28 -14.55
CA VAL A 70 -10.79 -11.26 -13.99
C VAL A 70 -9.98 -10.20 -13.22
N ARG A 71 -10.29 -8.91 -13.35
CA ARG A 71 -9.83 -7.89 -12.39
C ARG A 71 -10.57 -8.11 -11.08
N VAL A 72 -9.85 -8.56 -10.06
CA VAL A 72 -10.38 -8.98 -8.76
C VAL A 72 -9.66 -8.28 -7.62
N MET A 73 -10.39 -8.04 -6.53
CA MET A 73 -9.82 -7.52 -5.30
C MET A 73 -10.37 -8.19 -4.04
N THR A 74 -9.63 -8.02 -2.97
CA THR A 74 -10.05 -8.27 -1.59
C THR A 74 -9.65 -7.11 -0.70
N ALA A 75 -10.23 -7.04 0.49
CA ALA A 75 -9.85 -6.09 1.53
C ALA A 75 -9.91 -6.75 2.90
N SER A 76 -8.96 -6.40 3.76
CA SER A 76 -8.88 -6.90 5.13
C SER A 76 -8.11 -5.93 6.03
N SER A 77 -7.73 -6.38 7.21
CA SER A 77 -6.90 -5.69 8.20
C SER A 77 -5.97 -6.71 8.85
N GLY A 78 -4.92 -6.28 9.50
CA GLY A 78 -3.84 -7.06 10.11
C GLY A 78 -4.08 -8.56 10.36
N PRO A 79 -5.00 -8.95 11.29
CA PRO A 79 -5.24 -10.37 11.56
C PRO A 79 -5.72 -11.17 10.34
N GLY A 80 -6.60 -10.59 9.51
CA GLY A 80 -7.07 -11.23 8.29
C GLY A 80 -6.00 -11.30 7.21
N LEU A 81 -5.17 -10.26 7.08
CA LEU A 81 -4.02 -10.28 6.17
C LEU A 81 -2.98 -11.33 6.59
N SER A 82 -2.82 -11.58 7.88
CA SER A 82 -1.97 -12.67 8.38
C SER A 82 -2.43 -14.04 7.86
N LEU A 83 -3.75 -14.29 7.85
CA LEU A 83 -4.33 -15.53 7.30
C LEU A 83 -4.21 -15.63 5.77
N MET A 84 -4.11 -14.50 5.06
CA MET A 84 -3.99 -14.47 3.60
C MET A 84 -2.57 -14.68 3.08
N GLN A 85 -1.53 -14.63 3.92
CA GLN A 85 -0.13 -14.56 3.49
C GLN A 85 0.31 -15.74 2.61
N GLU A 86 -0.12 -16.95 2.91
CA GLU A 86 0.15 -18.13 2.07
C GLU A 86 -0.45 -17.94 0.67
N GLY A 87 -1.72 -17.56 0.60
CA GLY A 87 -2.41 -17.31 -0.67
C GLY A 87 -1.77 -16.18 -1.48
N ILE A 88 -1.30 -15.12 -0.83
CA ILE A 88 -0.56 -14.02 -1.48
C ILE A 88 0.74 -14.53 -2.10
N SER A 89 1.48 -15.40 -1.38
CA SER A 89 2.67 -16.06 -1.92
C SER A 89 2.35 -16.90 -3.18
N TYR A 90 1.26 -17.67 -3.14
CA TYR A 90 0.82 -18.46 -4.31
C TYR A 90 0.41 -17.59 -5.50
N ILE A 91 -0.32 -16.50 -5.25
CA ILE A 91 -0.72 -15.54 -6.28
C ILE A 91 0.51 -14.90 -6.93
N ALA A 92 1.51 -14.50 -6.11
CA ALA A 92 2.76 -13.93 -6.62
C ALA A 92 3.57 -14.95 -7.42
N GLY A 93 3.71 -16.19 -6.90
CA GLY A 93 4.42 -17.29 -7.57
C GLY A 93 3.78 -17.73 -8.88
N ALA A 94 2.46 -17.67 -8.98
CA ALA A 94 1.70 -17.94 -10.21
C ALA A 94 1.60 -16.73 -11.15
N GLU A 95 2.21 -15.60 -10.80
CA GLU A 95 2.17 -14.33 -11.53
C GLU A 95 0.74 -13.89 -11.88
N LEU A 96 -0.13 -13.86 -10.87
CA LEU A 96 -1.52 -13.49 -11.02
C LEU A 96 -1.76 -12.04 -10.55
N PRO A 97 -2.45 -11.21 -11.36
CA PRO A 97 -2.78 -9.84 -11.00
C PRO A 97 -3.99 -9.78 -10.06
N CYS A 98 -3.84 -9.15 -8.92
CA CYS A 98 -4.96 -8.80 -8.03
C CYS A 98 -4.65 -7.55 -7.21
N VAL A 99 -5.68 -6.95 -6.62
CA VAL A 99 -5.54 -5.85 -5.68
C VAL A 99 -5.98 -6.30 -4.29
N ILE A 100 -5.14 -6.03 -3.31
CA ILE A 100 -5.40 -6.32 -1.91
C ILE A 100 -5.36 -5.01 -1.14
N VAL A 101 -6.41 -4.71 -0.38
CA VAL A 101 -6.46 -3.49 0.43
C VAL A 101 -6.26 -3.88 1.89
N ASP A 102 -5.26 -3.29 2.51
CA ASP A 102 -5.04 -3.38 3.95
C ASP A 102 -5.43 -2.05 4.59
N VAL A 103 -6.40 -2.08 5.49
CA VAL A 103 -6.72 -0.95 6.36
C VAL A 103 -6.19 -1.27 7.75
N MET A 104 -4.98 -0.78 8.02
CA MET A 104 -4.19 -1.13 9.21
C MET A 104 -4.85 -0.68 10.51
N ARG A 105 -4.77 -1.54 11.50
CA ARG A 105 -5.23 -1.31 12.88
C ARG A 105 -4.18 -1.70 13.90
N GLY A 106 -4.39 -1.28 15.16
CA GLY A 106 -3.48 -1.60 16.26
C GLY A 106 -3.35 -3.09 16.56
N GLY A 107 -2.12 -3.56 16.60
CA GLY A 107 -1.69 -4.91 16.98
C GLY A 107 -0.63 -4.88 18.09
N PRO A 108 0.06 -6.01 18.37
CA PRO A 108 -0.15 -7.38 17.86
C PRO A 108 -1.34 -8.11 18.45
N GLY A 109 -1.63 -9.31 17.93
CA GLY A 109 -2.76 -10.13 18.33
C GLY A 109 -4.08 -9.54 17.86
N LEU A 110 -5.13 -9.60 18.66
CA LEU A 110 -6.40 -8.93 18.34
C LEU A 110 -6.25 -7.41 18.39
N GLY A 111 -5.35 -6.89 19.23
CA GLY A 111 -5.06 -5.49 19.38
C GLY A 111 -6.31 -4.65 19.67
N ASN A 112 -6.47 -3.57 18.90
CA ASN A 112 -7.67 -2.77 18.89
C ASN A 112 -8.04 -2.36 17.44
N ILE A 113 -9.12 -1.58 17.27
CA ILE A 113 -9.58 -1.13 15.94
C ILE A 113 -9.09 0.28 15.60
N ALA A 114 -8.25 0.88 16.44
CA ALA A 114 -7.72 2.21 16.23
C ALA A 114 -6.62 2.20 15.14
N PRO A 115 -6.37 3.34 14.47
CA PRO A 115 -5.45 3.41 13.34
C PRO A 115 -4.00 3.16 13.76
N GLU A 116 -3.29 2.35 12.99
CA GLU A 116 -1.86 2.09 13.17
C GLU A 116 -1.18 1.91 11.79
N GLN A 117 0.16 1.78 11.77
CA GLN A 117 0.97 1.53 10.57
C GLN A 117 1.91 0.32 10.79
N SER A 118 1.45 -0.66 11.57
CA SER A 118 2.26 -1.78 12.02
C SER A 118 2.25 -3.00 11.09
N ASP A 119 1.48 -2.98 10.01
CA ASP A 119 1.49 -4.05 8.99
C ASP A 119 2.50 -3.81 7.85
N TYR A 120 3.31 -2.72 7.97
CA TYR A 120 4.31 -2.36 6.96
C TYR A 120 5.23 -3.53 6.59
N PHE A 121 5.85 -4.19 7.57
CA PHE A 121 6.74 -5.31 7.28
C PHE A 121 6.05 -6.45 6.55
N ALA A 122 4.86 -6.83 7.00
CA ALA A 122 4.11 -7.92 6.39
C ALA A 122 3.77 -7.65 4.92
N MET A 123 3.44 -6.40 4.58
CA MET A 123 3.04 -6.02 3.23
C MET A 123 4.23 -5.67 2.33
N VAL A 124 5.25 -4.99 2.87
CA VAL A 124 6.40 -4.47 2.11
C VAL A 124 7.54 -5.48 2.02
N LYS A 125 7.84 -6.20 3.11
CA LYS A 125 8.91 -7.21 3.14
C LYS A 125 8.44 -8.60 2.72
N GLY A 126 7.12 -8.84 2.77
CA GLY A 126 6.48 -10.13 2.53
C GLY A 126 6.25 -10.91 3.82
N GLY A 127 4.98 -11.24 4.09
CA GLY A 127 4.58 -12.02 5.26
C GLY A 127 4.41 -13.51 4.95
N GLY A 128 4.34 -13.90 3.67
CA GLY A 128 4.32 -15.28 3.20
C GLY A 128 5.72 -15.85 3.01
N HIS A 129 5.79 -16.98 2.34
CA HIS A 129 7.05 -17.68 2.07
C HIS A 129 7.54 -17.45 0.63
N GLY A 130 8.83 -17.68 0.39
CA GLY A 130 9.47 -17.60 -0.93
C GLY A 130 9.97 -16.21 -1.30
N ASN A 131 10.54 -16.12 -2.49
CA ASN A 131 11.21 -14.93 -3.00
C ASN A 131 10.23 -14.09 -3.85
N TYR A 132 9.31 -13.36 -3.21
CA TYR A 132 8.37 -12.49 -3.91
C TYR A 132 8.36 -11.07 -3.34
N ARG A 133 7.78 -10.15 -4.09
CA ARG A 133 7.53 -8.77 -3.68
C ARG A 133 6.12 -8.35 -4.11
N ASN A 134 5.43 -7.64 -3.24
CA ASN A 134 4.22 -6.93 -3.59
C ASN A 134 4.57 -5.50 -4.01
N ILE A 135 3.84 -4.92 -4.96
CA ILE A 135 3.86 -3.48 -5.14
C ILE A 135 2.95 -2.88 -4.07
N VAL A 136 3.42 -1.90 -3.32
CA VAL A 136 2.70 -1.34 -2.16
C VAL A 136 2.53 0.15 -2.32
N LEU A 137 1.28 0.62 -2.32
CA LEU A 137 0.89 2.01 -2.47
C LEU A 137 0.25 2.51 -1.17
N ALA A 138 0.66 3.70 -0.70
CA ALA A 138 0.20 4.28 0.56
C ALA A 138 -0.57 5.59 0.35
N PRO A 139 -1.91 5.56 0.31
CA PRO A 139 -2.73 6.76 0.22
C PRO A 139 -2.69 7.58 1.52
N ALA A 140 -2.84 8.91 1.39
CA ALA A 140 -2.94 9.84 2.52
C ALA A 140 -4.23 10.69 2.49
N SER A 141 -5.13 10.44 1.55
CA SER A 141 -6.41 11.15 1.44
C SER A 141 -7.48 10.26 0.83
N VAL A 142 -8.75 10.66 0.98
CA VAL A 142 -9.88 9.96 0.34
C VAL A 142 -9.76 9.96 -1.19
N GLN A 143 -9.24 11.04 -1.77
CA GLN A 143 -8.98 11.10 -3.21
C GLN A 143 -7.95 10.05 -3.62
N GLU A 144 -6.85 9.95 -2.90
CA GLU A 144 -5.80 8.97 -3.18
C GLU A 144 -6.26 7.51 -2.90
N MET A 145 -7.16 7.28 -1.95
CA MET A 145 -7.76 5.95 -1.78
C MET A 145 -8.41 5.46 -3.08
N SER A 146 -9.08 6.34 -3.81
CA SER A 146 -9.67 6.01 -5.11
C SER A 146 -8.63 5.92 -6.23
N GLU A 147 -7.76 6.92 -6.35
CA GLU A 147 -6.77 7.01 -7.44
C GLU A 147 -5.72 5.90 -7.38
N LEU A 148 -5.17 5.64 -6.18
CA LEU A 148 -4.18 4.59 -6.01
C LEU A 148 -4.78 3.19 -6.11
N THR A 149 -6.06 3.01 -5.75
CA THR A 149 -6.77 1.75 -6.04
C THR A 149 -6.93 1.55 -7.55
N THR A 150 -7.30 2.60 -8.30
CA THR A 150 -7.36 2.53 -9.76
C THR A 150 -5.99 2.18 -10.37
N LEU A 151 -4.93 2.86 -9.92
CA LEU A 151 -3.55 2.59 -10.32
C LEU A 151 -3.12 1.16 -9.97
N ALA A 152 -3.53 0.65 -8.80
CA ALA A 152 -3.17 -0.70 -8.34
C ALA A 152 -3.63 -1.78 -9.32
N PHE A 153 -4.81 -1.66 -9.91
CA PHE A 153 -5.28 -2.60 -10.95
C PHE A 153 -4.43 -2.52 -12.23
N ASP A 154 -4.06 -1.33 -12.66
CA ASP A 154 -3.21 -1.15 -13.85
C ASP A 154 -1.81 -1.72 -13.61
N LEU A 155 -1.23 -1.51 -12.43
CA LEU A 155 0.06 -2.08 -12.04
C LEU A 155 -0.01 -3.60 -11.86
N ALA A 156 -1.09 -4.11 -11.26
CA ALA A 156 -1.29 -5.54 -11.12
C ALA A 156 -1.28 -6.25 -12.48
N ASP A 157 -2.01 -5.72 -13.45
CA ASP A 157 -2.03 -6.26 -14.81
C ASP A 157 -0.68 -6.10 -15.52
N LYS A 158 -0.02 -4.92 -15.40
CA LYS A 158 1.28 -4.61 -16.03
C LYS A 158 2.38 -5.57 -15.59
N TYR A 159 2.40 -5.89 -14.30
CA TYR A 159 3.47 -6.72 -13.71
C TYR A 159 3.02 -8.15 -13.43
N ARG A 160 1.76 -8.51 -13.68
CA ARG A 160 1.19 -9.80 -13.28
C ARG A 160 1.59 -10.15 -11.84
N ASN A 161 1.16 -9.30 -10.90
CA ASN A 161 1.63 -9.34 -9.52
C ASN A 161 0.55 -8.83 -8.57
N PRO A 162 0.50 -9.31 -7.31
CA PRO A 162 -0.31 -8.67 -6.28
C PRO A 162 0.13 -7.21 -6.08
N VAL A 163 -0.85 -6.31 -5.97
CA VAL A 163 -0.63 -4.91 -5.58
C VAL A 163 -1.40 -4.62 -4.32
N ILE A 164 -0.72 -4.07 -3.33
CA ILE A 164 -1.30 -3.72 -2.04
C ILE A 164 -1.62 -2.23 -1.99
N VAL A 165 -2.81 -1.87 -1.60
CA VAL A 165 -3.15 -0.52 -1.14
C VAL A 165 -3.11 -0.56 0.39
N LEU A 166 -2.07 0.04 0.97
CA LEU A 166 -1.77 0.00 2.39
C LEU A 166 -2.19 1.34 3.02
N ALA A 167 -3.37 1.36 3.63
CA ALA A 167 -3.94 2.52 4.29
C ALA A 167 -3.95 2.36 5.81
N ASP A 168 -3.75 3.43 6.55
CA ASP A 168 -4.07 3.42 7.98
C ASP A 168 -5.57 3.59 8.21
N GLY A 169 -6.06 3.10 9.35
CA GLY A 169 -7.47 3.14 9.70
C GLY A 169 -8.05 4.56 9.75
N PHE A 170 -7.21 5.59 9.93
CA PHE A 170 -7.67 6.98 9.95
C PHE A 170 -8.08 7.44 8.54
N VAL A 171 -7.22 7.20 7.54
CA VAL A 171 -7.52 7.52 6.12
C VAL A 171 -8.71 6.70 5.62
N GLY A 172 -8.84 5.44 6.04
CA GLY A 172 -9.98 4.59 5.67
C GLY A 172 -11.32 5.13 6.18
N GLN A 173 -11.35 5.67 7.40
CA GLN A 173 -12.58 6.11 8.07
C GLN A 173 -12.92 7.59 7.86
N MET A 174 -11.96 8.43 7.51
CA MET A 174 -12.19 9.87 7.33
C MET A 174 -13.12 10.16 6.14
N MET A 175 -13.84 11.27 6.24
CA MET A 175 -14.70 11.76 5.17
C MET A 175 -14.10 13.01 4.54
N GLU A 176 -13.90 12.97 3.23
CA GLU A 176 -13.43 14.11 2.43
C GLU A 176 -14.21 14.21 1.12
N LYS A 177 -13.99 15.33 0.43
CA LYS A 177 -14.47 15.52 -0.94
C LYS A 177 -13.71 14.58 -1.87
N LEU A 178 -14.48 13.76 -2.60
CA LEU A 178 -13.99 12.89 -3.66
C LEU A 178 -14.44 13.44 -5.01
N ASP A 179 -13.50 13.66 -5.92
CA ASP A 179 -13.78 13.99 -7.30
C ASP A 179 -13.57 12.75 -8.18
N LEU A 180 -14.66 12.21 -8.70
CA LEU A 180 -14.62 11.07 -9.60
C LEU A 180 -14.63 11.57 -11.05
N THR A 181 -13.46 11.56 -11.66
CA THR A 181 -13.35 11.71 -13.11
C THR A 181 -13.57 10.35 -13.76
N TYR A 182 -14.64 10.23 -14.55
CA TYR A 182 -14.90 9.00 -15.30
C TYR A 182 -13.73 8.72 -16.24
N ARG A 183 -13.22 7.50 -16.16
CA ARG A 183 -12.25 6.92 -17.09
C ARG A 183 -12.82 5.59 -17.56
N GLU A 184 -12.88 5.39 -18.85
CA GLU A 184 -13.20 4.08 -19.38
C GLU A 184 -12.04 3.12 -19.08
N ALA A 185 -12.34 2.04 -18.35
CA ALA A 185 -11.34 1.04 -18.06
C ALA A 185 -11.07 0.21 -19.33
N THR A 186 -9.81 0.16 -19.72
CA THR A 186 -9.33 -0.67 -20.84
C THR A 186 -8.35 -1.72 -20.33
N PRO A 187 -8.84 -2.77 -19.63
CA PRO A 187 -7.94 -3.83 -19.16
C PRO A 187 -7.28 -4.54 -20.35
N PRO A 188 -5.99 -4.88 -20.22
CA PRO A 188 -5.29 -5.61 -21.28
C PRO A 188 -5.92 -6.99 -21.51
N GLU A 189 -5.81 -7.49 -22.74
CA GLU A 189 -6.20 -8.85 -23.02
C GLU A 189 -5.25 -9.84 -22.32
N LYS A 190 -5.82 -10.81 -21.61
CA LYS A 190 -5.07 -11.79 -20.82
C LYS A 190 -5.09 -13.14 -21.53
N LEU A 191 -4.20 -13.32 -22.51
CA LEU A 191 -4.08 -14.55 -23.31
C LEU A 191 -3.64 -15.75 -22.49
N TRP A 192 -2.97 -15.53 -21.36
CA TRP A 192 -2.51 -16.55 -20.42
C TRP A 192 -3.62 -17.08 -19.50
N ALA A 193 -4.78 -16.41 -19.43
CA ALA A 193 -5.84 -16.74 -18.47
C ALA A 193 -6.53 -18.07 -18.83
N VAL A 194 -6.98 -18.79 -17.79
CA VAL A 194 -7.72 -20.04 -17.90
C VAL A 194 -9.22 -19.72 -17.96
N LYS A 195 -9.75 -19.48 -19.17
CA LYS A 195 -11.14 -19.04 -19.39
C LYS A 195 -12.12 -20.18 -19.62
N GLY A 196 -11.68 -21.44 -19.65
CA GLY A 196 -12.53 -22.61 -19.97
C GLY A 196 -12.98 -22.68 -21.43
N THR A 197 -12.34 -21.93 -22.34
CA THR A 197 -12.64 -21.94 -23.77
C THR A 197 -11.65 -22.83 -24.54
N PRO A 198 -11.96 -23.27 -25.77
CA PRO A 198 -11.05 -24.07 -26.60
C PRO A 198 -9.68 -23.39 -26.79
N GLU A 199 -9.65 -22.05 -26.97
CA GLU A 199 -8.45 -21.26 -27.21
C GLU A 199 -7.50 -21.25 -25.99
N THR A 200 -8.07 -21.28 -24.79
CA THR A 200 -7.30 -21.24 -23.53
C THR A 200 -7.07 -22.62 -22.92
N ARG A 201 -7.49 -23.70 -23.58
CA ARG A 201 -7.39 -25.09 -23.07
C ARG A 201 -5.95 -25.52 -22.71
N LYS A 202 -4.96 -24.97 -23.40
CA LYS A 202 -3.53 -25.26 -23.16
C LYS A 202 -2.91 -24.37 -22.06
N ASN A 203 -3.62 -23.37 -21.58
CA ASN A 203 -3.08 -22.47 -20.55
C ASN A 203 -3.02 -23.21 -19.21
N LEU A 204 -1.91 -23.04 -18.53
CA LEU A 204 -1.65 -23.59 -17.20
C LEU A 204 -1.28 -22.47 -16.25
N ILE A 205 -1.93 -22.39 -15.11
CA ILE A 205 -1.57 -21.52 -14.00
C ILE A 205 -1.11 -22.40 -12.85
N SER A 206 0.15 -22.23 -12.48
CA SER A 206 0.79 -23.03 -11.42
C SER A 206 1.86 -22.19 -10.73
N SER A 207 2.09 -22.47 -9.45
CA SER A 207 3.24 -21.99 -8.69
C SER A 207 4.12 -23.14 -8.20
N ILE A 208 3.87 -24.37 -8.69
CA ILE A 208 4.68 -25.55 -8.38
C ILE A 208 5.64 -25.84 -9.52
N PHE A 209 6.92 -25.97 -9.19
CA PHE A 209 8.02 -26.37 -10.06
C PHE A 209 8.78 -27.46 -9.32
N LEU A 210 8.81 -28.68 -9.85
CA LEU A 210 9.41 -29.81 -9.16
C LEU A 210 10.93 -29.89 -9.40
N GLU A 211 11.38 -29.42 -10.55
CA GLU A 211 12.80 -29.40 -10.89
C GLU A 211 13.44 -28.10 -10.36
N PRO A 212 14.57 -28.18 -9.62
CA PRO A 212 15.24 -27.01 -9.05
C PRO A 212 15.62 -25.94 -10.09
N ASP A 213 16.12 -26.36 -11.24
CA ASP A 213 16.54 -25.44 -12.31
C ASP A 213 15.35 -24.67 -12.92
N GLU A 214 14.18 -25.33 -13.04
CA GLU A 214 12.96 -24.67 -13.52
C GLU A 214 12.46 -23.60 -12.51
N LEU A 215 12.48 -23.91 -11.22
CA LEU A 215 12.12 -22.94 -10.19
C LEU A 215 13.10 -21.76 -10.14
N GLU A 216 14.41 -22.02 -10.26
CA GLU A 216 15.42 -20.96 -10.28
C GLU A 216 15.24 -20.03 -11.48
N GLU A 217 14.96 -20.57 -12.65
CA GLU A 217 14.70 -19.78 -13.86
C GLU A 217 13.44 -18.91 -13.71
N HIS A 218 12.37 -19.47 -13.17
CA HIS A 218 11.15 -18.71 -12.85
C HIS A 218 11.44 -17.55 -11.86
N GLN A 219 12.24 -17.79 -10.82
CA GLN A 219 12.65 -16.76 -9.87
C GLN A 219 13.50 -15.66 -10.52
N ARG A 220 14.37 -15.99 -11.47
CA ARG A 220 15.13 -14.99 -12.27
C ARG A 220 14.20 -14.10 -13.08
N GLN A 221 13.17 -14.66 -13.69
CA GLN A 221 12.16 -13.90 -14.44
C GLN A 221 11.36 -12.98 -13.52
N MET A 222 10.96 -13.46 -12.33
CA MET A 222 10.32 -12.64 -11.31
C MET A 222 11.23 -11.49 -10.85
N GLU A 223 12.52 -11.75 -10.60
CA GLU A 223 13.46 -10.71 -10.17
C GLU A 223 13.68 -9.65 -11.28
N ALA A 224 13.75 -10.04 -12.54
CA ALA A 224 13.80 -9.11 -13.67
C ALA A 224 12.56 -8.21 -13.73
N LYS A 225 11.37 -8.77 -13.47
CA LYS A 225 10.11 -8.03 -13.31
C LYS A 225 10.19 -7.02 -12.16
N TYR A 226 10.68 -7.44 -11.00
CA TYR A 226 10.85 -6.57 -9.83
C TYR A 226 11.89 -5.47 -10.05
N ALA A 227 12.98 -5.76 -10.75
CA ALA A 227 13.98 -4.76 -11.13
C ALA A 227 13.36 -3.67 -12.03
N ARG A 228 12.51 -4.07 -13.00
CA ARG A 228 11.77 -3.11 -13.81
C ARG A 228 10.81 -2.27 -12.97
N ALA A 229 10.07 -2.88 -12.05
CA ALA A 229 9.17 -2.15 -11.15
C ALA A 229 9.93 -1.14 -10.26
N ARG A 230 11.12 -1.51 -9.76
CA ARG A 230 11.98 -0.59 -8.99
C ARG A 230 12.39 0.64 -9.79
N ASN A 231 12.59 0.52 -11.08
CA ASN A 231 13.01 1.62 -11.93
C ASN A 231 11.84 2.52 -12.40
N GLU A 232 10.65 1.94 -12.60
CA GLU A 232 9.54 2.62 -13.26
C GLU A 232 8.46 3.13 -12.30
N GLU A 233 8.32 2.51 -11.11
CA GLU A 233 7.11 2.68 -10.30
C GLU A 233 7.33 3.39 -8.95
N THR A 234 8.51 3.96 -8.70
CA THR A 234 8.73 4.75 -7.49
C THR A 234 7.95 6.06 -7.55
N ARG A 235 7.14 6.33 -6.51
CA ARG A 235 6.34 7.55 -6.35
C ARG A 235 6.56 8.14 -4.98
N TYR A 236 6.73 9.45 -4.93
CA TYR A 236 6.94 10.20 -3.69
C TYR A 236 6.51 11.66 -3.88
N GLU A 237 6.40 12.38 -2.79
CA GLU A 237 6.16 13.82 -2.73
C GLU A 237 7.26 14.47 -1.89
N GLU A 238 7.86 15.54 -2.40
CA GLU A 238 8.72 16.44 -1.64
C GLU A 238 7.96 17.74 -1.35
N TYR A 239 8.02 18.20 -0.12
CA TYR A 239 7.40 19.46 0.28
C TYR A 239 8.38 20.31 1.06
N ARG A 240 8.75 21.48 0.49
CA ARG A 240 9.71 22.44 1.06
C ARG A 240 11.05 21.79 1.46
N THR A 241 11.60 20.94 0.60
CA THR A 241 12.85 20.22 0.87
C THR A 241 14.12 20.95 0.39
N ASP A 242 13.99 21.96 -0.48
CA ASP A 242 15.12 22.59 -1.16
C ASP A 242 16.08 23.32 -0.20
N ASP A 243 15.55 23.92 0.87
CA ASP A 243 16.29 24.71 1.87
C ASP A 243 16.19 24.12 3.27
N ALA A 244 15.78 22.86 3.41
CA ALA A 244 15.56 22.22 4.70
C ALA A 244 16.89 21.81 5.37
N ASP A 245 17.00 22.04 6.67
CA ASP A 245 18.06 21.50 7.53
C ASP A 245 17.65 20.15 8.16
N VAL A 246 16.34 19.91 8.27
CA VAL A 246 15.78 18.66 8.77
C VAL A 246 14.73 18.17 7.79
N LEU A 247 14.83 16.92 7.37
CA LEU A 247 13.86 16.24 6.54
C LEU A 247 12.96 15.35 7.41
N LEU A 248 11.66 15.65 7.45
CA LEU A 248 10.66 14.75 8.01
C LEU A 248 10.31 13.69 6.99
N VAL A 249 10.13 12.44 7.44
CA VAL A 249 9.69 11.34 6.58
C VAL A 249 8.50 10.63 7.21
N GLY A 250 7.42 10.47 6.46
CA GLY A 250 6.20 9.77 6.91
C GLY A 250 5.24 9.51 5.77
N TYR A 251 4.33 8.55 5.94
CA TYR A 251 3.31 8.19 4.95
C TYR A 251 1.90 8.17 5.55
N GLY A 252 0.88 7.95 4.74
CA GLY A 252 -0.50 7.89 5.19
C GLY A 252 -0.93 9.16 5.94
N ILE A 253 -1.71 9.00 7.00
CA ILE A 253 -2.17 10.13 7.83
C ILE A 253 -1.01 10.90 8.44
N VAL A 254 0.08 10.22 8.80
CA VAL A 254 1.27 10.87 9.39
C VAL A 254 1.82 11.94 8.46
N SER A 255 1.88 11.70 7.16
CA SER A 255 2.38 12.70 6.21
C SER A 255 1.56 14.00 6.22
N ARG A 256 0.28 13.93 6.51
CA ARG A 256 -0.60 15.11 6.64
C ARG A 256 -0.29 15.91 7.91
N VAL A 257 -0.11 15.20 9.03
CA VAL A 257 0.34 15.81 10.29
C VAL A 257 1.68 16.50 10.07
N LEU A 258 2.64 15.81 9.43
CA LEU A 258 3.98 16.34 9.15
C LEU A 258 3.94 17.57 8.25
N ARG A 259 3.02 17.65 7.29
CA ARG A 259 2.83 18.85 6.48
C ARG A 259 2.47 20.07 7.33
N SER A 260 1.60 19.90 8.31
CA SER A 260 1.26 20.95 9.28
C SER A 260 2.44 21.29 10.22
N VAL A 261 3.23 20.27 10.60
CA VAL A 261 4.48 20.47 11.36
C VAL A 261 5.48 21.32 10.58
N VAL A 262 5.67 21.07 9.29
CA VAL A 262 6.55 21.88 8.43
C VAL A 262 6.13 23.34 8.45
N GLU A 263 4.83 23.63 8.29
CA GLU A 263 4.34 25.01 8.31
C GLU A 263 4.54 25.68 9.66
N GLU A 264 4.26 24.97 10.77
CA GLU A 264 4.43 25.49 12.13
C GLU A 264 5.90 25.72 12.49
N ALA A 265 6.77 24.74 12.17
CA ALA A 265 8.20 24.84 12.43
C ALA A 265 8.85 26.00 11.63
N ARG A 266 8.45 26.18 10.37
CA ARG A 266 8.93 27.29 9.53
C ARG A 266 8.47 28.64 10.03
N ARG A 267 7.26 28.76 10.58
CA ARG A 267 6.82 30.00 11.25
C ARG A 267 7.70 30.36 12.46
N LYS A 268 8.31 29.36 13.11
CA LYS A 268 9.25 29.53 14.22
C LYS A 268 10.71 29.67 13.75
N GLY A 269 10.97 29.79 12.45
CA GLY A 269 12.29 29.98 11.86
C GLY A 269 13.11 28.71 11.64
N LEU A 270 12.54 27.51 11.83
CA LEU A 270 13.20 26.24 11.58
C LEU A 270 13.00 25.82 10.11
N ARG A 271 14.08 25.52 9.41
CA ARG A 271 14.02 25.06 8.01
C ARG A 271 13.79 23.56 7.97
N VAL A 272 12.52 23.18 7.93
CA VAL A 272 12.06 21.79 7.90
C VAL A 272 11.38 21.51 6.56
N GLY A 273 11.61 20.33 6.00
CA GLY A 273 10.95 19.81 4.81
C GLY A 273 10.30 18.45 5.07
N LEU A 274 9.45 18.01 4.16
CA LEU A 274 8.79 16.71 4.22
C LEU A 274 9.09 15.90 2.96
N PHE A 275 9.50 14.65 3.15
CA PHE A 275 9.53 13.62 2.13
C PHE A 275 8.47 12.56 2.44
N ARG A 276 7.53 12.37 1.54
CA ARG A 276 6.45 11.39 1.66
C ARG A 276 6.63 10.30 0.61
N PRO A 277 6.98 9.06 0.98
CA PRO A 277 6.86 7.93 0.05
C PRO A 277 5.38 7.65 -0.23
N ILE A 278 5.02 7.51 -1.50
CA ILE A 278 3.70 7.07 -1.96
C ILE A 278 3.76 5.58 -2.30
N THR A 279 4.85 5.12 -2.94
CA THR A 279 5.18 3.71 -3.01
C THR A 279 6.06 3.33 -1.82
N LEU A 280 5.64 2.29 -1.08
CA LEU A 280 6.44 1.70 0.00
C LEU A 280 7.26 0.51 -0.52
N TRP A 281 6.78 -0.13 -1.58
CA TRP A 281 7.59 -0.95 -2.45
C TRP A 281 7.10 -0.77 -3.91
N PRO A 282 8.01 -0.46 -4.84
CA PRO A 282 9.43 -0.14 -4.63
C PRO A 282 9.62 1.16 -3.83
N PHE A 283 10.54 1.13 -2.89
CA PHE A 283 10.82 2.29 -2.03
C PHE A 283 11.62 3.35 -2.81
N PRO A 284 11.32 4.66 -2.71
CA PRO A 284 12.00 5.73 -3.46
C PRO A 284 13.38 6.09 -2.87
N SER A 285 14.26 5.07 -2.74
CA SER A 285 15.53 5.18 -2.03
C SER A 285 16.46 6.24 -2.59
N ASN A 286 16.58 6.36 -3.91
CA ASN A 286 17.48 7.32 -4.54
C ASN A 286 17.05 8.75 -4.28
N ALA A 287 15.76 9.06 -4.45
CA ALA A 287 15.22 10.39 -4.21
C ALA A 287 15.32 10.76 -2.73
N LEU A 288 14.95 9.85 -1.83
CA LEU A 288 15.09 10.06 -0.39
C LEU A 288 16.55 10.30 0.03
N SER A 289 17.49 9.50 -0.49
CA SER A 289 18.93 9.69 -0.21
C SER A 289 19.42 11.07 -0.61
N GLN A 290 18.98 11.58 -1.76
CA GLN A 290 19.33 12.92 -2.25
C GLN A 290 18.72 14.01 -1.35
N ALA A 291 17.43 13.93 -1.04
CA ALA A 291 16.74 14.88 -0.17
C ALA A 291 17.35 14.88 1.24
N ALA A 292 17.62 13.71 1.81
CA ALA A 292 18.26 13.56 3.11
C ALA A 292 19.67 14.15 3.15
N THR A 293 20.47 13.95 2.09
CA THR A 293 21.83 14.51 2.01
C THR A 293 21.79 16.05 1.92
N ARG A 294 20.81 16.64 1.23
CA ARG A 294 20.62 18.10 1.21
C ARG A 294 20.28 18.66 2.59
N ALA A 295 19.39 17.98 3.33
CA ALA A 295 18.90 18.42 4.62
C ALA A 295 19.92 18.20 5.77
N GLY A 296 20.78 17.20 5.66
CA GLY A 296 21.79 16.87 6.70
C GLY A 296 21.26 16.07 7.88
N LYS A 297 19.96 16.03 8.14
CA LYS A 297 19.32 15.29 9.24
C LYS A 297 17.95 14.79 8.82
N VAL A 298 17.58 13.58 9.27
CA VAL A 298 16.26 12.97 9.00
C VAL A 298 15.57 12.61 10.30
N LEU A 299 14.28 12.95 10.41
CA LEU A 299 13.37 12.44 11.45
C LEU A 299 12.24 11.67 10.79
N VAL A 300 12.18 10.37 11.04
CA VAL A 300 11.10 9.49 10.59
C VAL A 300 10.00 9.46 11.65
N VAL A 301 8.77 9.63 11.23
CA VAL A 301 7.59 9.57 12.10
C VAL A 301 6.62 8.51 11.59
N GLU A 302 6.18 7.61 12.48
CA GLU A 302 5.27 6.51 12.13
C GLU A 302 4.24 6.24 13.25
N LEU A 303 3.11 5.64 12.87
CA LEU A 303 2.19 5.00 13.82
C LEU A 303 2.61 3.55 14.02
N SER A 304 3.85 3.34 14.46
CA SER A 304 4.44 2.03 14.72
C SER A 304 5.63 2.16 15.66
N ASN A 305 6.23 1.05 16.02
CA ASN A 305 7.48 1.01 16.79
C ASN A 305 8.76 1.11 15.92
N GLY A 306 8.61 1.51 14.65
CA GLY A 306 9.72 1.72 13.72
C GLY A 306 9.89 0.61 12.69
N GLN A 307 9.07 0.62 11.65
CA GLN A 307 9.14 -0.35 10.55
C GLN A 307 9.66 0.31 9.26
N MET A 308 9.08 1.41 8.80
CA MET A 308 9.55 2.12 7.61
C MET A 308 10.93 2.76 7.85
N VAL A 309 11.25 3.14 9.08
CA VAL A 309 12.55 3.73 9.42
C VAL A 309 13.74 2.85 9.02
N GLU A 310 13.55 1.53 8.95
CA GLU A 310 14.59 0.61 8.47
C GLU A 310 14.87 0.83 6.98
N ASP A 311 13.85 1.01 6.15
CA ASP A 311 14.03 1.33 4.73
C ASP A 311 14.60 2.73 4.52
N VAL A 312 14.23 3.70 5.37
CA VAL A 312 14.84 5.03 5.36
C VAL A 312 16.33 4.95 5.70
N ARG A 313 16.71 4.21 6.75
CA ARG A 313 18.11 3.99 7.11
C ARG A 313 18.89 3.31 6.00
N LEU A 314 18.31 2.30 5.38
CA LEU A 314 18.91 1.60 4.24
C LEU A 314 19.10 2.54 3.04
N ALA A 315 18.12 3.39 2.73
CA ALA A 315 18.19 4.35 1.64
C ALA A 315 19.25 5.44 1.89
N VAL A 316 19.31 5.95 3.11
CA VAL A 316 20.30 6.97 3.52
C VAL A 316 21.71 6.39 3.61
N ASN A 317 21.85 5.11 3.97
CA ASN A 317 23.10 4.36 4.03
C ASN A 317 24.22 5.10 4.79
N GLY A 318 23.92 5.62 5.97
CA GLY A 318 24.87 6.29 6.86
C GLY A 318 25.34 7.68 6.43
N LYS A 319 24.84 8.25 5.33
CA LYS A 319 25.24 9.59 4.83
C LYS A 319 24.85 10.71 5.78
N VAL A 320 23.72 10.57 6.46
CA VAL A 320 23.22 11.51 7.48
C VAL A 320 22.60 10.75 8.65
N SER A 321 22.41 11.43 9.79
CA SER A 321 21.71 10.82 10.93
C SER A 321 20.23 10.61 10.63
N VAL A 322 19.71 9.43 11.00
CA VAL A 322 18.27 9.09 10.89
C VAL A 322 17.74 8.82 12.28
N GLU A 323 16.94 9.75 12.77
CA GLU A 323 16.23 9.66 14.04
C GLU A 323 14.81 9.14 13.82
N PHE A 324 14.18 8.66 14.89
CA PHE A 324 12.86 8.06 14.84
C PHE A 324 11.97 8.61 15.98
N TYR A 325 10.71 8.83 15.65
CA TYR A 325 9.61 9.09 16.59
C TYR A 325 8.40 8.28 16.21
N GLY A 326 7.88 7.48 17.13
CA GLY A 326 6.74 6.58 16.88
C GLY A 326 5.69 6.65 17.97
N ARG A 327 4.44 6.45 17.57
CA ARG A 327 3.30 6.21 18.45
C ARG A 327 2.64 4.89 18.07
N THR A 328 2.09 4.20 19.03
CA THR A 328 1.43 2.89 18.85
C THR A 328 0.09 2.85 19.55
N GLY A 329 -0.66 1.74 19.36
CA GLY A 329 -1.94 1.52 20.04
C GLY A 329 -3.06 2.46 19.60
N GLY A 330 -2.97 3.04 18.41
CA GLY A 330 -3.97 3.96 17.86
C GLY A 330 -3.76 5.43 18.22
N ASN A 331 -2.64 5.77 18.86
CA ASN A 331 -2.32 7.15 19.22
C ASN A 331 -1.67 7.85 18.02
N VAL A 332 -2.37 8.84 17.45
CA VAL A 332 -1.83 9.70 16.39
C VAL A 332 -1.12 10.90 17.04
N PRO A 333 0.15 11.18 16.73
CA PRO A 333 0.88 12.30 17.32
C PRO A 333 0.28 13.64 16.85
N SER A 334 0.24 14.60 17.76
CA SER A 334 -0.18 15.96 17.40
C SER A 334 0.94 16.75 16.74
N VAL A 335 0.59 17.88 16.13
CA VAL A 335 1.57 18.83 15.55
C VAL A 335 2.49 19.38 16.66
N GLU A 336 1.92 19.66 17.83
CA GLU A 336 2.65 20.19 18.99
C GLU A 336 3.67 19.19 19.52
N GLU A 337 3.29 17.91 19.64
CA GLU A 337 4.21 16.83 20.05
C GLU A 337 5.43 16.75 19.12
N ILE A 338 5.20 16.71 17.81
CA ILE A 338 6.31 16.58 16.84
C ILE A 338 7.15 17.86 16.81
N CYS A 339 6.55 19.06 16.95
CA CYS A 339 7.29 20.31 17.06
C CYS A 339 8.17 20.35 18.33
N ALA A 340 7.68 19.82 19.45
CA ALA A 340 8.45 19.72 20.68
C ALA A 340 9.66 18.77 20.51
N GLU A 341 9.44 17.61 19.88
CA GLU A 341 10.51 16.65 19.54
C GLU A 341 11.58 17.29 18.64
N LEU A 342 11.20 18.02 17.61
CA LEU A 342 12.14 18.74 16.73
C LEU A 342 12.97 19.75 17.51
N THR A 343 12.35 20.53 18.40
CA THR A 343 13.03 21.55 19.21
C THR A 343 14.02 20.90 20.21
N ALA A 344 13.60 19.85 20.91
CA ALA A 344 14.45 19.12 21.84
C ALA A 344 15.70 18.53 21.14
N ARG A 345 15.53 17.98 19.95
CA ARG A 345 16.61 17.38 19.16
C ARG A 345 17.52 18.42 18.51
N ALA A 346 17.02 19.62 18.19
CA ALA A 346 17.83 20.74 17.73
C ALA A 346 18.72 21.30 18.86
N ALA A 347 18.21 21.33 20.10
CA ALA A 347 18.96 21.81 21.27
C ALA A 347 20.11 20.85 21.70
N LEU A 348 20.03 19.58 21.36
CA LEU A 348 21.09 18.59 21.66
C LEU A 348 22.27 18.64 20.67
N THR A 349 22.21 19.48 19.66
CA THR A 349 23.23 19.59 18.58
C THR A 349 24.09 20.86 18.73
N VAL A 350 23.87 21.63 19.78
CA VAL A 350 24.69 22.79 20.22
C VAL A 350 25.51 22.40 21.46
#